data_354d2da9a1b4b2b1f8b9ecfe31c2d472
#
_entry.id   354d2da9a1b4b2b1f8b9ecfe31c2d472
#
_cell.length_a   1.000
_cell.length_b   1.000
_cell.length_c   1.000
_cell.angle_alpha   90.00
_cell.angle_beta   90.00
_cell.angle_gamma   90.00
#
_symmetry.space_group_name_H-M   'P 1'
#
loop_
_entity.id
_entity.type
_entity.pdbx_description
1 polymer ?
#
loop_
_entity_poly.entity_id
_entity_poly.type
_entity_poly.pdbx_seq_one_letter_code
_entity_poly.pdbx_strand_id
1 'polypeptide(L)'
;MLVATLTSCEKFSIDETTGKSREANANVTIHVQKIEGTSLLTTKAADKQIALGDVCSRLTLAIFDGEEKLETVNQLSTDNGFGTAYVSLDEGEYRLVVIAHNGKGNCSVSAPEKVKFASNKLTDTFYYYGRLSVTADGATSDINLRRAVGAFKLHITDETIPEAIRSIKFYYTGGSSTLDATTGFGCVNSRQTENFSMKDGGRDFTVYTFPHEEEKNIKMSISFLDADAKVVKSFEKADLKIHQNKAAYTEISIADGFGGGDDSTGGGIGITVDPTWGETERVNF
;
A
#
# COMPACT_ATOMS: atom_id res chain seq x y z
N MET A 1 -1.42 -19.51 54.79
CA MET A 1 -0.19 -19.54 54.01
C MET A 1 -0.57 -19.70 52.55
N LEU A 2 -0.65 -18.57 51.85
CA LEU A 2 -1.18 -18.50 50.48
C LEU A 2 0.01 -18.43 49.54
N VAL A 3 0.22 -19.47 48.72
CA VAL A 3 1.29 -19.51 47.73
C VAL A 3 0.74 -18.90 46.44
N ALA A 4 1.22 -17.71 46.08
CA ALA A 4 0.95 -17.09 44.79
C ALA A 4 1.96 -17.66 43.78
N THR A 5 1.46 -18.38 42.80
CA THR A 5 2.24 -18.78 41.63
C THR A 5 2.28 -17.59 40.63
N LEU A 6 3.47 -17.02 40.49
CA LEU A 6 3.76 -16.04 39.44
C LEU A 6 3.91 -16.80 38.13
N THR A 7 2.93 -16.67 37.23
CA THR A 7 3.07 -17.05 35.83
C THR A 7 4.01 -16.05 35.15
N SER A 8 5.19 -16.53 34.82
CA SER A 8 6.17 -15.85 33.98
C SER A 8 5.58 -15.64 32.59
N CYS A 9 5.42 -14.38 32.17
CA CYS A 9 5.28 -14.03 30.78
C CYS A 9 6.59 -14.40 30.06
N GLU A 10 6.58 -15.45 29.28
CA GLU A 10 7.66 -15.71 28.35
C GLU A 10 7.75 -14.55 27.35
N LYS A 11 8.86 -13.84 27.44
CA LYS A 11 9.30 -12.85 26.48
C LYS A 11 9.58 -13.59 25.18
N PHE A 12 8.76 -13.39 24.15
CA PHE A 12 9.07 -13.83 22.80
C PHE A 12 10.41 -13.20 22.40
N SER A 13 11.48 -13.99 22.43
CA SER A 13 12.73 -13.64 21.80
C SER A 13 12.52 -13.72 20.29
N ILE A 14 12.61 -12.58 19.61
CA ILE A 14 12.75 -12.54 18.15
C ILE A 14 14.12 -13.16 17.86
N ASP A 15 14.10 -14.42 17.50
CA ASP A 15 15.31 -15.12 17.05
C ASP A 15 15.58 -14.61 15.62
N GLU A 16 16.59 -13.75 15.49
CA GLU A 16 17.18 -13.35 14.22
C GLU A 16 17.97 -14.51 13.61
N THR A 17 17.30 -15.62 13.37
CA THR A 17 17.89 -16.72 12.61
C THR A 17 17.91 -16.33 11.15
N THR A 18 19.09 -15.99 10.67
CA THR A 18 19.47 -15.74 9.29
C THR A 18 18.80 -16.73 8.34
N GLY A 19 18.22 -16.24 7.23
CA GLY A 19 17.42 -16.99 6.25
C GLY A 19 18.01 -18.31 5.73
N LYS A 20 19.30 -18.58 5.93
CA LYS A 20 19.97 -19.82 5.55
C LYS A 20 19.58 -21.07 6.36
N SER A 21 19.09 -20.93 7.60
CA SER A 21 18.70 -22.10 8.40
C SER A 21 17.26 -22.56 8.13
N ARG A 22 16.42 -21.69 7.58
CA ARG A 22 15.04 -22.06 7.18
C ARG A 22 14.99 -22.79 5.84
N GLU A 23 15.88 -22.44 4.90
CA GLU A 23 15.97 -23.08 3.58
C GLU A 23 16.28 -24.58 3.66
N ALA A 24 17.16 -24.98 4.57
CA ALA A 24 17.66 -26.36 4.66
C ALA A 24 16.62 -27.40 5.11
N ASN A 25 15.56 -27.00 5.78
CA ASN A 25 14.52 -27.90 6.33
C ASN A 25 13.10 -27.58 5.79
N ALA A 26 12.96 -26.64 4.87
CA ALA A 26 11.68 -26.27 4.30
C ALA A 26 11.26 -27.28 3.25
N ASN A 27 10.01 -27.69 3.29
CA ASN A 27 9.37 -28.47 2.23
C ASN A 27 8.45 -27.63 1.33
N VAL A 28 8.27 -26.33 1.66
CA VAL A 28 7.45 -25.41 0.87
C VAL A 28 8.26 -24.17 0.51
N THR A 29 8.23 -23.83 -0.79
CA THR A 29 8.83 -22.63 -1.33
C THR A 29 7.78 -21.78 -2.02
N ILE A 30 7.74 -20.49 -1.71
CA ILE A 30 6.80 -19.52 -2.29
C ILE A 30 7.61 -18.40 -2.93
N HIS A 31 7.42 -18.19 -4.24
CA HIS A 31 8.10 -17.16 -5.01
C HIS A 31 7.11 -16.09 -5.48
N VAL A 32 7.41 -14.83 -5.20
CA VAL A 32 6.76 -13.69 -5.84
C VAL A 32 7.44 -13.42 -7.18
N GLN A 33 6.78 -13.79 -8.28
CA GLN A 33 7.36 -13.66 -9.62
C GLN A 33 7.22 -12.25 -10.18
N LYS A 34 6.05 -11.63 -10.04
CA LYS A 34 5.77 -10.31 -10.62
C LYS A 34 4.61 -9.61 -9.92
N ILE A 35 4.46 -8.32 -10.23
CA ILE A 35 3.30 -7.50 -9.91
C ILE A 35 2.46 -7.35 -11.19
N GLU A 36 1.20 -7.77 -11.14
CA GLU A 36 0.26 -7.65 -12.27
C GLU A 36 -0.20 -6.20 -12.45
N GLY A 37 -0.41 -5.79 -13.70
CA GLY A 37 -0.97 -4.46 -14.02
C GLY A 37 0.03 -3.31 -13.87
N THR A 38 1.29 -3.59 -13.52
CA THR A 38 2.36 -2.65 -13.80
C THR A 38 2.64 -2.79 -15.30
N SER A 39 2.09 -1.88 -16.10
CA SER A 39 2.43 -1.79 -17.52
C SER A 39 3.92 -1.45 -17.59
N LEU A 40 4.73 -2.47 -17.78
CA LEU A 40 6.05 -2.28 -18.33
C LEU A 40 5.81 -1.75 -19.75
N LEU A 41 5.76 -0.41 -19.89
CA LEU A 41 5.90 0.18 -21.20
C LEU A 41 7.25 -0.31 -21.73
N THR A 42 7.21 -1.31 -22.56
CA THR A 42 8.30 -1.68 -23.44
C THR A 42 8.54 -0.51 -24.38
N THR A 43 9.20 0.55 -23.86
CA THR A 43 10.03 1.35 -24.75
C THR A 43 11.10 0.40 -25.27
N LYS A 44 11.35 0.41 -26.56
CA LYS A 44 12.29 -0.46 -27.28
C LYS A 44 13.76 -0.42 -26.79
N ALA A 45 13.98 -0.11 -25.52
CA ALA A 45 15.26 -0.07 -24.83
C ALA A 45 15.19 -0.97 -23.61
N ALA A 46 15.58 -2.23 -23.81
CA ALA A 46 15.89 -3.28 -22.84
C ALA A 46 14.76 -3.72 -21.88
N ASP A 47 14.44 -5.00 -21.95
CA ASP A 47 13.71 -5.84 -20.98
C ASP A 47 14.34 -5.78 -19.57
N LYS A 48 14.28 -4.65 -18.91
CA LYS A 48 14.64 -4.59 -17.50
C LYS A 48 13.41 -4.95 -16.68
N GLN A 49 13.33 -6.21 -16.30
CA GLN A 49 12.36 -6.69 -15.32
C GLN A 49 12.59 -5.90 -14.03
N ILE A 50 11.57 -5.14 -13.58
CA ILE A 50 11.64 -4.39 -12.33
C ILE A 50 11.65 -5.42 -11.20
N ALA A 51 12.68 -5.43 -10.38
CA ALA A 51 12.74 -6.31 -9.22
C ALA A 51 11.70 -5.89 -8.18
N LEU A 52 11.14 -6.86 -7.43
CA LEU A 52 10.18 -6.57 -6.36
C LEU A 52 10.73 -5.53 -5.36
N GLY A 53 12.03 -5.61 -5.05
CA GLY A 53 12.71 -4.68 -4.13
C GLY A 53 12.81 -3.24 -4.64
N ASP A 54 12.67 -2.99 -5.95
CA ASP A 54 12.62 -1.65 -6.52
C ASP A 54 11.25 -0.99 -6.29
N VAL A 55 10.20 -1.80 -6.04
CA VAL A 55 8.81 -1.35 -5.91
C VAL A 55 8.35 -1.40 -4.46
N CYS A 56 8.76 -2.41 -3.70
CA CYS A 56 8.32 -2.65 -2.34
C CYS A 56 9.52 -2.85 -1.40
N SER A 57 9.43 -2.26 -0.21
CA SER A 57 10.47 -2.41 0.83
C SER A 57 10.15 -3.50 1.85
N ARG A 58 8.93 -4.03 1.86
CA ARG A 58 8.45 -5.04 2.82
C ARG A 58 7.55 -6.06 2.16
N LEU A 59 7.68 -7.29 2.62
CA LEU A 59 6.82 -8.42 2.27
C LEU A 59 6.37 -9.09 3.56
N THR A 60 5.08 -9.36 3.67
CA THR A 60 4.48 -10.18 4.73
C THR A 60 3.72 -11.32 4.07
N LEU A 61 4.03 -12.55 4.45
CA LEU A 61 3.37 -13.76 4.02
C LEU A 61 2.72 -14.41 5.24
N ALA A 62 1.45 -14.80 5.14
CA ALA A 62 0.72 -15.47 6.21
C ALA A 62 0.01 -16.70 5.65
N ILE A 63 0.11 -17.82 6.37
CA ILE A 63 -0.46 -19.12 6.00
C ILE A 63 -1.48 -19.51 7.05
N PHE A 64 -2.64 -20.00 6.59
CA PHE A 64 -3.76 -20.39 7.43
C PHE A 64 -4.23 -21.80 7.09
N ASP A 65 -4.55 -22.56 8.15
CA ASP A 65 -5.37 -23.77 8.07
C ASP A 65 -6.77 -23.42 8.57
N GLY A 66 -7.76 -23.45 7.67
CA GLY A 66 -9.08 -22.92 8.00
C GLY A 66 -8.99 -21.48 8.51
N GLU A 67 -9.38 -21.22 9.75
CA GLU A 67 -9.31 -19.89 10.39
C GLU A 67 -8.02 -19.70 11.22
N GLU A 68 -7.29 -20.78 11.49
CA GLU A 68 -6.08 -20.74 12.28
C GLU A 68 -4.90 -20.22 11.45
N LYS A 69 -4.20 -19.23 11.98
CA LYS A 69 -2.96 -18.75 11.37
C LYS A 69 -1.78 -19.58 11.87
N LEU A 70 -1.17 -20.35 10.97
CA LEU A 70 -0.06 -21.23 11.29
C LEU A 70 1.29 -20.52 11.25
N GLU A 71 1.53 -19.70 10.20
CA GLU A 71 2.85 -19.14 9.97
C GLU A 71 2.75 -17.67 9.48
N THR A 72 3.76 -16.89 9.83
CA THR A 72 3.96 -15.53 9.31
C THR A 72 5.42 -15.30 9.00
N VAL A 73 5.75 -15.00 7.75
CA VAL A 73 7.09 -14.62 7.30
C VAL A 73 7.10 -13.15 6.95
N ASN A 74 8.00 -12.37 7.51
CA ASN A 74 8.24 -10.98 7.16
C ASN A 74 9.63 -10.84 6.56
N GLN A 75 9.73 -10.07 5.46
CA GLN A 75 10.97 -9.78 4.77
C GLN A 75 11.11 -8.28 4.52
N LEU A 76 12.36 -7.81 4.49
CA LEU A 76 12.74 -6.48 4.02
C LEU A 76 13.42 -6.61 2.65
N SER A 77 13.32 -5.57 1.83
CA SER A 77 13.99 -5.53 0.51
C SER A 77 15.52 -5.65 0.61
N THR A 78 16.07 -5.44 1.79
CA THR A 78 17.51 -5.63 2.10
C THR A 78 17.87 -7.07 2.45
N ASP A 79 16.89 -7.94 2.65
CA ASP A 79 17.13 -9.34 3.00
C ASP A 79 17.53 -10.13 1.76
N ASN A 80 18.46 -11.07 1.93
CA ASN A 80 18.79 -12.03 0.88
C ASN A 80 17.57 -12.88 0.56
N GLY A 81 17.23 -13.00 -0.73
CA GLY A 81 16.08 -13.78 -1.17
C GLY A 81 14.74 -13.07 -0.98
N PHE A 82 14.72 -11.73 -0.89
CA PHE A 82 13.48 -10.96 -0.84
C PHE A 82 12.54 -11.36 -1.99
N GLY A 83 11.31 -11.72 -1.63
CA GLY A 83 10.32 -12.27 -2.56
C GLY A 83 10.29 -13.81 -2.60
N THR A 84 11.20 -14.50 -1.90
CA THR A 84 11.18 -15.96 -1.76
C THR A 84 11.05 -16.33 -0.30
N ALA A 85 10.02 -17.08 0.04
CA ALA A 85 9.79 -17.57 1.41
C ALA A 85 9.89 -19.09 1.47
N TYR A 86 10.50 -19.58 2.54
CA TYR A 86 10.68 -20.99 2.85
C TYR A 86 9.98 -21.31 4.16
N VAL A 87 9.08 -22.30 4.14
CA VAL A 87 8.32 -22.75 5.32
C VAL A 87 8.24 -24.26 5.38
N SER A 88 7.95 -24.80 6.56
CA SER A 88 7.70 -26.23 6.76
C SER A 88 6.25 -26.41 7.17
N LEU A 89 5.50 -27.18 6.37
CA LEU A 89 4.10 -27.47 6.58
C LEU A 89 3.85 -28.97 6.42
N ASP A 90 2.88 -29.50 7.14
CA ASP A 90 2.38 -30.85 6.91
C ASP A 90 1.66 -30.93 5.56
N GLU A 91 1.40 -32.15 5.08
CA GLU A 91 0.55 -32.39 3.91
C GLU A 91 -0.86 -31.84 4.16
N GLY A 92 -1.38 -31.02 3.25
CA GLY A 92 -2.69 -30.40 3.43
C GLY A 92 -3.00 -29.25 2.45
N GLU A 93 -4.18 -28.67 2.67
CA GLU A 93 -4.70 -27.52 1.91
C GLU A 93 -4.72 -26.28 2.80
N TYR A 94 -4.02 -25.25 2.39
CA TYR A 94 -3.86 -24.02 3.16
C TYR A 94 -4.34 -22.79 2.39
N ARG A 95 -4.62 -21.70 3.13
CA ARG A 95 -4.86 -20.38 2.55
C ARG A 95 -3.61 -19.54 2.70
N LEU A 96 -3.17 -18.95 1.60
CA LEU A 96 -1.97 -18.10 1.53
C LEU A 96 -2.38 -16.65 1.29
N VAL A 97 -1.91 -15.75 2.14
CA VAL A 97 -1.97 -14.29 1.97
C VAL A 97 -0.56 -13.76 1.83
N VAL A 98 -0.30 -12.96 0.80
CA VAL A 98 0.97 -12.25 0.64
C VAL A 98 0.70 -10.77 0.41
N ILE A 99 1.37 -9.91 1.17
CA ILE A 99 1.24 -8.46 1.12
C ILE A 99 2.63 -7.84 0.92
N ALA A 100 2.77 -7.00 -0.10
CA ALA A 100 3.98 -6.21 -0.32
C ALA A 100 3.66 -4.72 -0.29
N HIS A 101 4.48 -3.91 0.40
CA HIS A 101 4.24 -2.48 0.58
C HIS A 101 5.51 -1.70 1.00
N ASN A 102 5.39 -0.36 1.07
CA ASN A 102 6.49 0.56 1.45
C ASN A 102 6.32 1.21 2.84
N GLY A 103 5.43 0.69 3.69
CA GLY A 103 5.18 1.23 5.02
C GLY A 103 6.39 1.11 5.97
N LYS A 104 6.41 1.91 7.03
CA LYS A 104 7.49 1.93 8.03
C LYS A 104 7.55 0.68 8.92
N GLY A 105 6.48 -0.12 9.00
CA GLY A 105 6.40 -1.34 9.80
C GLY A 105 5.71 -2.46 9.01
N ASN A 106 5.84 -3.70 9.45
CA ASN A 106 5.14 -4.82 8.84
C ASN A 106 3.62 -4.66 8.99
N CYS A 107 2.86 -5.14 8.02
CA CYS A 107 1.43 -5.25 8.17
C CYS A 107 1.07 -6.41 9.12
N SER A 108 -0.12 -6.34 9.70
CA SER A 108 -0.67 -7.40 10.55
C SER A 108 -1.78 -8.11 9.76
N VAL A 109 -1.58 -9.40 9.48
CA VAL A 109 -2.56 -10.28 8.86
C VAL A 109 -3.17 -11.13 9.96
N SER A 110 -4.28 -10.69 10.54
CA SER A 110 -4.97 -11.45 11.61
C SER A 110 -5.92 -12.51 11.08
N ALA A 111 -6.45 -12.30 9.89
CA ALA A 111 -7.24 -13.20 9.07
C ALA A 111 -7.05 -12.78 7.60
N PRO A 112 -7.32 -13.63 6.60
CA PRO A 112 -7.29 -13.23 5.19
C PRO A 112 -8.19 -12.02 4.89
N GLU A 113 -9.32 -11.92 5.56
CA GLU A 113 -10.30 -10.83 5.44
C GLU A 113 -9.89 -9.56 6.22
N LYS A 114 -8.75 -9.59 6.93
CA LYS A 114 -8.37 -8.48 7.84
C LYS A 114 -6.87 -8.23 7.91
N VAL A 115 -6.40 -7.42 6.98
CA VAL A 115 -5.01 -6.94 6.91
C VAL A 115 -4.94 -5.48 7.33
N LYS A 116 -4.16 -5.17 8.36
CA LYS A 116 -3.96 -3.82 8.89
C LYS A 116 -2.52 -3.36 8.73
N PHE A 117 -2.33 -2.06 8.59
CA PHE A 117 -1.03 -1.44 8.40
C PHE A 117 -0.62 -0.60 9.61
N ALA A 118 0.69 -0.49 9.84
CA ALA A 118 1.23 0.24 10.98
C ALA A 118 0.70 1.69 11.01
N SER A 119 0.14 2.11 12.14
CA SER A 119 -0.47 3.43 12.34
C SER A 119 -1.57 3.80 11.32
N ASN A 120 -2.19 2.82 10.67
CA ASN A 120 -3.14 2.99 9.56
C ASN A 120 -2.59 3.82 8.39
N LYS A 121 -1.25 3.85 8.22
CA LYS A 121 -0.59 4.55 7.12
C LYS A 121 -0.46 3.65 5.92
N LEU A 122 -1.04 4.09 4.80
CA LEU A 122 -1.02 3.36 3.55
C LEU A 122 0.07 3.88 2.62
N THR A 123 0.64 2.97 1.87
CA THR A 123 1.55 3.23 0.77
C THR A 123 1.08 2.45 -0.44
N ASP A 124 1.78 2.52 -1.55
CA ASP A 124 1.55 1.61 -2.65
C ASP A 124 1.63 0.17 -2.10
N THR A 125 0.56 -0.59 -2.28
CA THR A 125 0.34 -1.88 -1.62
C THR A 125 -0.18 -2.89 -2.61
N PHE A 126 0.43 -4.07 -2.58
CA PHE A 126 0.14 -5.20 -3.46
C PHE A 126 -0.20 -6.42 -2.63
N TYR A 127 -1.04 -7.29 -3.17
CA TYR A 127 -1.51 -8.47 -2.46
C TYR A 127 -1.66 -9.68 -3.38
N TYR A 128 -1.63 -10.84 -2.74
CA TYR A 128 -2.07 -12.12 -3.29
C TYR A 128 -2.91 -12.84 -2.23
N TYR A 129 -3.95 -13.51 -2.67
CA TYR A 129 -4.70 -14.48 -1.90
C TYR A 129 -4.98 -15.70 -2.75
N GLY A 130 -4.73 -16.90 -2.21
CA GLY A 130 -4.95 -18.14 -2.92
C GLY A 130 -4.82 -19.37 -2.04
N ARG A 131 -5.00 -20.54 -2.66
CA ARG A 131 -4.77 -21.83 -2.03
C ARG A 131 -3.31 -22.23 -2.18
N LEU A 132 -2.82 -22.98 -1.19
CA LEU A 132 -1.51 -23.60 -1.18
C LEU A 132 -1.71 -25.08 -0.82
N SER A 133 -1.54 -25.96 -1.82
CA SER A 133 -1.60 -27.42 -1.62
C SER A 133 -0.20 -27.95 -1.34
N VAL A 134 -0.03 -28.63 -0.23
CA VAL A 134 1.21 -29.28 0.16
C VAL A 134 1.04 -30.79 0.11
N THR A 135 1.87 -31.47 -0.67
CA THR A 135 1.89 -32.91 -0.80
C THR A 135 3.04 -33.52 0.02
N ALA A 136 3.13 -34.85 0.04
CA ALA A 136 4.26 -35.55 0.67
C ALA A 136 5.63 -35.14 0.09
N ASP A 137 5.67 -34.69 -1.17
CA ASP A 137 6.88 -34.18 -1.82
C ASP A 137 7.12 -32.68 -1.56
N GLY A 138 6.28 -32.04 -0.74
CA GLY A 138 6.27 -30.60 -0.49
C GLY A 138 5.49 -29.79 -1.52
N ALA A 139 5.80 -28.49 -1.63
CA ALA A 139 5.19 -27.58 -2.57
C ALA A 139 6.15 -26.49 -3.06
N THR A 140 5.99 -26.08 -4.31
CA THR A 140 6.55 -24.83 -4.85
C THR A 140 5.40 -24.03 -5.47
N SER A 141 5.25 -22.77 -5.04
CA SER A 141 4.18 -21.89 -5.50
C SER A 141 4.76 -20.59 -6.04
N ASP A 142 4.51 -20.35 -7.32
CA ASP A 142 4.84 -19.10 -8.00
C ASP A 142 3.61 -18.19 -8.02
N ILE A 143 3.72 -17.01 -7.41
CA ILE A 143 2.59 -16.10 -7.25
C ILE A 143 2.81 -14.75 -7.93
N ASN A 144 1.73 -14.13 -8.36
CA ASN A 144 1.71 -12.78 -8.88
C ASN A 144 0.92 -11.88 -7.96
N LEU A 145 1.49 -10.74 -7.60
CA LEU A 145 0.81 -9.74 -6.77
C LEU A 145 -0.03 -8.80 -7.64
N ARG A 146 -1.17 -8.36 -7.10
CA ARG A 146 -2.04 -7.33 -7.68
C ARG A 146 -2.04 -6.10 -6.79
N ARG A 147 -2.13 -4.90 -7.37
CA ARG A 147 -2.24 -3.67 -6.57
C ARG A 147 -3.61 -3.61 -5.88
N ALA A 148 -3.61 -3.41 -4.57
CA ALA A 148 -4.82 -3.33 -3.75
C ALA A 148 -5.35 -1.90 -3.59
N VAL A 149 -4.47 -0.92 -3.65
CA VAL A 149 -4.83 0.49 -3.42
C VAL A 149 -5.26 1.20 -4.69
N GLY A 150 -6.04 2.26 -4.51
CA GLY A 150 -6.13 3.38 -5.44
C GLY A 150 -5.41 4.59 -4.86
N ALA A 151 -5.00 5.53 -5.69
CA ALA A 151 -4.29 6.72 -5.31
C ALA A 151 -5.04 7.99 -5.67
N PHE A 152 -4.82 9.04 -4.87
CA PHE A 152 -5.07 10.41 -5.24
C PHE A 152 -3.74 11.15 -5.33
N LYS A 153 -3.47 11.77 -6.48
CA LYS A 153 -2.26 12.53 -6.76
C LYS A 153 -2.60 14.01 -6.94
N LEU A 154 -1.85 14.84 -6.25
CA LEU A 154 -1.95 16.29 -6.33
C LEU A 154 -0.63 16.87 -6.82
N HIS A 155 -0.71 17.74 -7.82
CA HIS A 155 0.41 18.60 -8.25
C HIS A 155 0.10 20.06 -7.96
N ILE A 156 1.07 20.80 -7.39
CA ILE A 156 0.97 22.23 -7.15
C ILE A 156 1.65 22.96 -8.30
N THR A 157 0.89 23.79 -9.01
CA THR A 157 1.34 24.50 -10.23
C THR A 157 2.06 25.81 -9.97
N ASP A 158 1.97 26.34 -8.73
CA ASP A 158 2.63 27.60 -8.38
C ASP A 158 4.15 27.49 -8.57
N GLU A 159 4.78 28.46 -9.22
CA GLU A 159 6.24 28.54 -9.35
C GLU A 159 6.92 28.74 -7.99
N THR A 160 6.25 29.45 -7.09
CA THR A 160 6.75 29.73 -5.74
C THR A 160 5.67 29.40 -4.71
N ILE A 161 6.00 28.54 -3.75
CA ILE A 161 5.13 28.26 -2.61
C ILE A 161 5.15 29.48 -1.68
N PRO A 162 4.00 30.05 -1.27
CA PRO A 162 3.96 31.15 -0.32
C PRO A 162 4.70 30.81 0.98
N GLU A 163 5.56 31.73 1.45
CA GLU A 163 6.40 31.51 2.64
C GLU A 163 5.61 31.20 3.92
N ALA A 164 4.36 31.63 3.99
CA ALA A 164 3.50 31.31 5.11
C ALA A 164 3.18 29.80 5.22
N ILE A 165 3.26 29.05 4.12
CA ILE A 165 2.90 27.64 4.08
C ILE A 165 4.10 26.77 4.46
N ARG A 166 3.90 25.83 5.39
CA ARG A 166 4.91 24.90 5.88
C ARG A 166 4.57 23.44 5.67
N SER A 167 3.28 23.11 5.58
CA SER A 167 2.82 21.73 5.37
C SER A 167 1.49 21.69 4.63
N ILE A 168 1.21 20.53 4.04
CA ILE A 168 -0.07 20.18 3.45
C ILE A 168 -0.65 18.97 4.19
N LYS A 169 -1.94 19.05 4.52
CA LYS A 169 -2.70 18.00 5.18
C LYS A 169 -3.83 17.53 4.28
N PHE A 170 -3.87 16.22 4.03
CA PHE A 170 -4.99 15.53 3.41
C PHE A 170 -5.80 14.86 4.53
N TYR A 171 -7.09 15.16 4.59
CA TYR A 171 -8.04 14.46 5.43
C TYR A 171 -9.13 13.88 4.55
N TYR A 172 -9.39 12.58 4.67
CA TYR A 172 -10.38 11.93 3.84
C TYR A 172 -11.12 10.81 4.54
N THR A 173 -12.37 10.57 4.11
CA THR A 173 -13.29 9.56 4.58
C THR A 173 -13.94 8.85 3.40
N GLY A 174 -14.55 7.69 3.64
CA GLY A 174 -15.21 6.89 2.60
C GLY A 174 -14.32 5.82 1.97
N GLY A 175 -13.02 5.81 2.28
CA GLY A 175 -12.11 4.74 1.94
C GLY A 175 -11.83 3.82 3.14
N SER A 176 -10.90 2.90 2.97
CA SER A 176 -10.52 1.94 4.01
C SER A 176 -9.01 1.94 4.26
N SER A 177 -8.62 1.78 5.52
CA SER A 177 -7.24 1.49 5.95
C SER A 177 -6.98 0.01 6.23
N THR A 178 -7.99 -0.84 6.08
CA THR A 178 -7.91 -2.29 6.29
C THR A 178 -8.31 -2.98 5.00
N LEU A 179 -7.48 -3.93 4.57
CA LEU A 179 -7.70 -4.73 3.38
C LEU A 179 -8.33 -6.06 3.75
N ASP A 180 -9.34 -6.46 2.99
CA ASP A 180 -9.77 -7.84 2.85
C ASP A 180 -9.02 -8.45 1.66
N ALA A 181 -8.04 -9.32 1.95
CA ALA A 181 -7.22 -9.91 0.89
C ALA A 181 -8.01 -10.94 0.06
N THR A 182 -9.12 -11.47 0.56
CA THR A 182 -9.96 -12.44 -0.18
C THR A 182 -10.67 -11.79 -1.35
N THR A 183 -11.08 -10.54 -1.20
CA THR A 183 -11.74 -9.74 -2.24
C THR A 183 -10.78 -8.77 -2.93
N GLY A 184 -9.74 -8.33 -2.21
CA GLY A 184 -8.80 -7.30 -2.65
C GLY A 184 -9.27 -5.88 -2.37
N PHE A 185 -10.41 -5.71 -1.67
CA PHE A 185 -11.00 -4.41 -1.38
C PHE A 185 -10.88 -4.01 0.08
N GLY A 186 -11.22 -2.76 0.36
CA GLY A 186 -11.30 -2.24 1.70
C GLY A 186 -12.52 -2.73 2.46
N CYS A 187 -12.34 -3.18 3.72
CA CYS A 187 -13.41 -3.81 4.51
C CYS A 187 -13.89 -2.99 5.71
N VAL A 188 -13.33 -1.80 5.95
CA VAL A 188 -13.78 -0.91 7.04
C VAL A 188 -13.91 0.53 6.54
N ASN A 189 -14.84 1.31 7.11
CA ASN A 189 -14.87 2.75 6.85
C ASN A 189 -13.81 3.43 7.73
N SER A 190 -12.89 4.14 7.10
CA SER A 190 -11.78 4.81 7.78
C SER A 190 -11.85 6.33 7.64
N ARG A 191 -11.32 7.00 8.66
CA ARG A 191 -10.88 8.40 8.57
C ARG A 191 -9.38 8.38 8.50
N GLN A 192 -8.82 9.03 7.48
CA GLN A 192 -7.39 9.05 7.26
C GLN A 192 -6.88 10.49 7.21
N THR A 193 -5.67 10.67 7.71
CA THR A 193 -4.98 11.96 7.68
C THR A 193 -3.54 11.73 7.28
N GLU A 194 -3.12 12.39 6.20
CA GLU A 194 -1.73 12.43 5.76
C GLU A 194 -1.22 13.86 5.82
N ASN A 195 0.00 14.02 6.36
CA ASN A 195 0.66 15.31 6.46
C ASN A 195 2.02 15.22 5.77
N PHE A 196 2.29 16.19 4.91
CA PHE A 196 3.56 16.31 4.22
C PHE A 196 4.19 17.68 4.53
N SER A 197 5.51 17.68 4.74
CA SER A 197 6.28 18.92 4.83
C SER A 197 6.40 19.55 3.45
N MET A 198 6.28 20.85 3.39
CA MET A 198 6.52 21.64 2.17
C MET A 198 7.84 22.44 2.23
N LYS A 199 8.68 22.18 3.25
CA LYS A 199 9.94 22.91 3.44
C LYS A 199 10.93 22.76 2.29
N ASP A 200 10.89 21.61 1.61
CA ASP A 200 11.82 21.28 0.53
C ASP A 200 11.24 21.60 -0.86
N GLY A 201 10.16 22.39 -0.92
CA GLY A 201 9.54 22.82 -2.16
C GLY A 201 8.84 21.70 -2.93
N GLY A 202 8.50 20.60 -2.23
CA GLY A 202 7.75 19.48 -2.83
C GLY A 202 6.40 19.97 -3.37
N ARG A 203 6.06 19.52 -4.58
CA ARG A 203 4.81 19.89 -5.30
C ARG A 203 3.93 18.71 -5.62
N ASP A 204 4.49 17.50 -5.57
CA ASP A 204 3.80 16.26 -5.92
C ASP A 204 3.50 15.47 -4.65
N PHE A 205 2.23 15.21 -4.42
CA PHE A 205 1.74 14.50 -3.25
C PHE A 205 0.86 13.34 -3.67
N THR A 206 1.04 12.20 -3.00
CA THR A 206 0.23 11.02 -3.25
C THR A 206 -0.30 10.48 -1.93
N VAL A 207 -1.60 10.23 -1.88
CA VAL A 207 -2.27 9.54 -0.78
C VAL A 207 -2.98 8.30 -1.30
N TYR A 208 -3.09 7.27 -0.47
CA TYR A 208 -3.60 5.97 -0.85
C TYR A 208 -4.81 5.57 0.00
N THR A 209 -5.68 4.78 -0.59
CA THR A 209 -6.77 4.11 0.14
C THR A 209 -7.05 2.75 -0.47
N PHE A 210 -7.58 1.82 0.31
CA PHE A 210 -8.25 0.65 -0.27
C PHE A 210 -9.67 1.08 -0.64
N PRO A 211 -10.03 1.05 -1.93
CA PRO A 211 -11.41 1.28 -2.35
C PRO A 211 -12.32 0.18 -1.79
N HIS A 212 -13.58 0.49 -1.58
CA HIS A 212 -14.59 -0.52 -1.30
C HIS A 212 -15.03 -1.21 -2.59
N GLU A 213 -15.48 -2.45 -2.50
CA GLU A 213 -16.04 -3.18 -3.64
C GLU A 213 -17.28 -2.45 -4.23
N GLU A 214 -18.14 -1.94 -3.34
CA GLU A 214 -19.16 -0.99 -3.71
C GLU A 214 -18.51 0.39 -3.90
N GLU A 215 -18.61 0.96 -5.08
CA GLU A 215 -18.06 2.28 -5.39
C GLU A 215 -18.60 3.35 -4.45
N LYS A 216 -17.83 3.68 -3.42
CA LYS A 216 -18.15 4.76 -2.47
C LYS A 216 -17.43 6.05 -2.84
N ASN A 217 -18.08 7.16 -2.58
CA ASN A 217 -17.46 8.46 -2.70
C ASN A 217 -16.48 8.71 -1.57
N ILE A 218 -15.30 9.19 -1.90
CA ILE A 218 -14.33 9.71 -0.96
C ILE A 218 -14.63 11.21 -0.75
N LYS A 219 -14.81 11.60 0.50
CA LYS A 219 -14.81 13.01 0.87
C LYS A 219 -13.41 13.39 1.27
N MET A 220 -12.80 14.34 0.58
CA MET A 220 -11.44 14.78 0.80
C MET A 220 -11.39 16.26 1.10
N SER A 221 -10.63 16.63 2.13
CA SER A 221 -10.23 18.00 2.45
C SER A 221 -8.71 18.10 2.36
N ILE A 222 -8.22 19.10 1.63
CA ILE A 222 -6.81 19.43 1.46
C ILE A 222 -6.60 20.77 2.13
N SER A 223 -5.72 20.83 3.14
CA SER A 223 -5.44 22.04 3.90
C SER A 223 -3.96 22.40 3.84
N PHE A 224 -3.66 23.62 3.49
CA PHE A 224 -2.33 24.22 3.58
C PHE A 224 -2.18 24.90 4.93
N LEU A 225 -1.12 24.56 5.65
CA LEU A 225 -0.93 24.95 7.04
C LEU A 225 0.35 25.81 7.19
N ASP A 226 0.28 26.78 8.10
CA ASP A 226 1.45 27.57 8.52
C ASP A 226 2.34 26.82 9.54
N ALA A 227 3.30 27.57 10.14
CA ALA A 227 4.24 27.02 11.11
C ALA A 227 3.56 26.58 12.42
N ASP A 228 2.42 27.19 12.75
CA ASP A 228 1.63 26.92 13.95
C ASP A 228 0.52 25.87 13.68
N ALA A 229 0.58 25.19 12.51
CA ALA A 229 -0.42 24.24 12.03
C ALA A 229 -1.83 24.84 11.84
N LYS A 230 -1.93 26.17 11.70
CA LYS A 230 -3.17 26.86 11.39
C LYS A 230 -3.45 26.80 9.90
N VAL A 231 -4.72 26.62 9.53
CA VAL A 231 -5.13 26.57 8.14
C VAL A 231 -5.01 27.95 7.48
N VAL A 232 -4.19 28.03 6.46
CA VAL A 232 -4.03 29.21 5.59
C VAL A 232 -5.03 29.15 4.44
N LYS A 233 -5.19 27.99 3.81
CA LYS A 233 -6.12 27.74 2.72
C LYS A 233 -6.58 26.28 2.74
N SER A 234 -7.81 26.02 2.32
CA SER A 234 -8.33 24.66 2.22
C SER A 234 -9.26 24.50 1.02
N PHE A 235 -9.35 23.26 0.57
CA PHE A 235 -10.18 22.81 -0.56
C PHE A 235 -10.90 21.53 -0.18
N GLU A 236 -12.11 21.35 -0.68
CA GLU A 236 -12.92 20.17 -0.38
C GLU A 236 -13.55 19.57 -1.65
N LYS A 237 -13.58 18.25 -1.69
CA LYS A 237 -14.26 17.44 -2.70
C LYS A 237 -15.07 16.35 -2.00
N ALA A 238 -16.36 16.29 -2.26
CA ALA A 238 -17.27 15.36 -1.58
C ALA A 238 -17.56 14.07 -2.37
N ASP A 239 -17.22 14.03 -3.63
CA ASP A 239 -17.63 13.00 -4.59
C ASP A 239 -16.45 12.42 -5.40
N LEU A 240 -15.25 12.43 -4.79
CA LEU A 240 -14.05 11.87 -5.42
C LEU A 240 -14.21 10.36 -5.56
N LYS A 241 -13.99 9.84 -6.77
CA LYS A 241 -13.91 8.41 -7.05
C LYS A 241 -12.46 7.97 -7.06
N ILE A 242 -12.14 6.95 -6.29
CA ILE A 242 -10.83 6.30 -6.30
C ILE A 242 -11.05 4.80 -6.53
N HIS A 243 -10.52 4.29 -7.63
CA HIS A 243 -10.65 2.89 -8.03
C HIS A 243 -9.35 2.14 -7.74
N GLN A 244 -9.46 0.83 -7.53
CA GLN A 244 -8.30 -0.05 -7.36
C GLN A 244 -7.40 0.00 -8.60
N ASN A 245 -6.09 0.05 -8.37
CA ASN A 245 -5.07 0.15 -9.41
C ASN A 245 -5.22 1.34 -10.37
N LYS A 246 -5.94 2.41 -9.94
CA LYS A 246 -6.05 3.66 -10.67
C LYS A 246 -5.61 4.84 -9.81
N ALA A 247 -5.08 5.88 -10.46
CA ALA A 247 -4.75 7.15 -9.82
C ALA A 247 -5.70 8.24 -10.28
N ALA A 248 -6.43 8.84 -9.34
CA ALA A 248 -7.12 10.10 -9.53
C ALA A 248 -6.09 11.24 -9.42
N TYR A 249 -6.02 12.12 -10.42
CA TYR A 249 -5.02 13.18 -10.50
C TYR A 249 -5.70 14.56 -10.60
N THR A 250 -5.12 15.55 -9.90
CA THR A 250 -5.51 16.95 -10.03
C THR A 250 -4.32 17.89 -9.89
N GLU A 251 -4.49 19.07 -10.45
CA GLU A 251 -3.57 20.19 -10.31
C GLU A 251 -4.24 21.32 -9.55
N ILE A 252 -3.45 22.06 -8.77
CA ILE A 252 -3.94 23.16 -7.97
C ILE A 252 -2.93 24.31 -7.95
N SER A 253 -3.44 25.54 -8.04
CA SER A 253 -2.70 26.73 -7.65
C SER A 253 -3.12 27.16 -6.25
N ILE A 254 -2.16 27.33 -5.35
CA ILE A 254 -2.42 27.84 -4.01
C ILE A 254 -2.87 29.29 -4.07
N ALA A 255 -2.30 30.07 -4.99
CA ALA A 255 -2.64 31.47 -5.19
C ALA A 255 -4.08 31.64 -5.72
N ASP A 256 -4.39 30.94 -6.82
CA ASP A 256 -5.61 31.17 -7.60
C ASP A 256 -6.76 30.21 -7.26
N GLY A 257 -6.47 29.17 -6.54
CA GLY A 257 -7.42 28.08 -6.26
C GLY A 257 -7.23 26.91 -7.20
N PHE A 258 -8.20 25.98 -7.21
CA PHE A 258 -8.26 24.96 -8.23
C PHE A 258 -8.46 25.69 -9.56
N GLY A 259 -7.61 25.37 -10.53
CA GLY A 259 -7.73 25.95 -11.87
C GLY A 259 -9.13 25.69 -12.40
N GLY A 260 -10.00 26.67 -12.22
CA GLY A 260 -11.19 26.82 -12.98
C GLY A 260 -10.77 27.18 -14.39
N GLY A 261 -10.23 26.23 -15.12
CA GLY A 261 -10.13 26.34 -16.55
C GLY A 261 -11.54 26.33 -17.07
N ASP A 262 -12.03 27.53 -17.43
CA ASP A 262 -13.12 27.69 -18.37
C ASP A 262 -12.84 26.73 -19.54
N ASP A 263 -13.82 25.94 -19.89
CA ASP A 263 -13.79 24.82 -20.86
C ASP A 263 -13.47 25.27 -22.30
N SER A 264 -12.87 26.45 -22.50
CA SER A 264 -12.76 27.11 -23.80
C SER A 264 -11.35 27.38 -24.34
N THR A 265 -10.28 27.03 -23.68
CA THR A 265 -8.94 27.14 -24.30
C THR A 265 -8.11 25.88 -24.11
N GLY A 266 -8.02 25.11 -25.19
CA GLY A 266 -7.20 23.89 -25.30
C GLY A 266 -5.71 24.14 -25.14
N GLY A 267 -5.26 24.32 -23.92
CA GLY A 267 -3.89 24.15 -23.51
C GLY A 267 -3.71 22.71 -23.07
N GLY A 268 -3.24 21.84 -23.98
CA GLY A 268 -2.90 20.47 -23.65
C GLY A 268 -1.73 20.44 -22.67
N ILE A 269 -2.03 20.39 -21.38
CA ILE A 269 -1.04 20.05 -20.37
C ILE A 269 -0.80 18.55 -20.49
N GLY A 270 0.42 18.18 -20.85
CA GLY A 270 0.82 16.80 -21.02
C GLY A 270 0.59 16.03 -19.73
N ILE A 271 -0.42 15.18 -19.70
CA ILE A 271 -0.63 14.22 -18.61
C ILE A 271 0.54 13.26 -18.68
N THR A 272 1.48 13.36 -17.76
CA THR A 272 2.48 12.33 -17.56
C THR A 272 1.76 11.17 -16.91
N VAL A 273 1.28 10.23 -17.71
CA VAL A 273 0.71 8.98 -17.22
C VAL A 273 1.83 8.27 -16.48
N ASP A 274 1.65 8.03 -15.19
CA ASP A 274 2.56 7.19 -14.43
C ASP A 274 2.40 5.75 -14.94
N PRO A 275 3.38 5.18 -15.65
CA PRO A 275 3.25 3.88 -16.28
C PRO A 275 3.15 2.73 -15.26
N THR A 276 3.36 2.99 -13.99
CA THR A 276 3.21 2.01 -12.91
C THR A 276 1.75 1.81 -12.49
N TRP A 277 0.83 2.66 -12.97
CA TRP A 277 -0.61 2.57 -12.69
C TRP A 277 -1.37 2.08 -13.93
N GLY A 278 -2.43 1.30 -13.71
CA GLY A 278 -3.26 0.77 -14.80
C GLY A 278 -3.91 1.88 -15.62
N GLU A 279 -4.39 2.94 -14.95
CA GLU A 279 -4.95 4.15 -15.56
C GLU A 279 -4.79 5.34 -14.62
N THR A 280 -4.68 6.54 -15.20
CA THR A 280 -4.73 7.81 -14.46
C THR A 280 -5.94 8.60 -14.95
N GLU A 281 -6.82 8.96 -14.04
CA GLU A 281 -8.02 9.74 -14.33
C GLU A 281 -7.87 11.14 -13.74
N ARG A 282 -8.11 12.17 -14.57
CA ARG A 282 -8.12 13.56 -14.10
C ARG A 282 -9.43 13.86 -13.38
N VAL A 283 -9.33 14.37 -12.16
CA VAL A 283 -10.48 14.81 -11.38
C VAL A 283 -10.41 16.32 -11.15
N ASN A 284 -11.52 16.99 -11.32
CA ASN A 284 -11.66 18.42 -11.03
C ASN A 284 -12.24 18.58 -9.63
N PHE A 285 -11.67 19.49 -8.88
CA PHE A 285 -12.14 19.85 -7.54
C PHE A 285 -13.06 21.04 -7.57
#